data_c3f50423d5d2d602aa491b108640be65
#
_entry.id   c3f50423d5d2d602aa491b108640be65
#
_cell.length_a   1.000
_cell.length_b   1.000
_cell.length_c   1.000
_cell.angle_alpha   90.00
_cell.angle_beta   90.00
_cell.angle_gamma   90.00
#
_symmetry.space_group_name_H-M   'P 1'
#
loop_
_entity.id
_entity.type
_entity.pdbx_description
1 polymer ?
#
loop_
_entity_poly.entity_id
_entity_poly.type
_entity_poly.pdbx_seq_one_letter_code
_entity_poly.pdbx_strand_id
1 'polypeptide(L)'
;VWPCNPNIPEEMYAIFDPFGNATHTALSYDVLGEDVLIAGAGPIGIMAAAIVKFSGARHVVVTDFNEYRLDLAKKLGATRVVNLGKEKLPDVMKEIGMTEGFDVGLEMSGSQVALHDMIHNMKHGGKIALLGLQRTDAKVDLETVIFNGLNLRGIYGRKVWDTWYKMSTMLQAGLDISGIITHHFDIKDFAKGFEAMISGQSGKVILDWAHIND
;
A
#
# COMPACT_ATOMS: atom_id res chain seq x y z
N VAL A 1 -18.35 14.66 -11.35
CA VAL A 1 -18.33 15.29 -10.02
C VAL A 1 -18.67 14.21 -8.99
N TRP A 2 -17.93 14.17 -7.87
CA TRP A 2 -18.18 13.31 -6.73
C TRP A 2 -18.62 14.17 -5.55
N PRO A 3 -19.81 13.96 -4.99
CA PRO A 3 -20.24 14.72 -3.82
C PRO A 3 -19.46 14.28 -2.59
N CYS A 4 -18.81 15.25 -1.94
CA CYS A 4 -18.06 15.02 -0.72
C CYS A 4 -19.00 14.86 0.48
N ASN A 5 -18.77 13.87 1.32
CA ASN A 5 -19.51 13.69 2.57
C ASN A 5 -18.96 14.70 3.61
N PRO A 6 -19.77 15.59 4.19
CA PRO A 6 -19.30 16.60 5.14
C PRO A 6 -18.70 16.04 6.44
N ASN A 7 -18.93 14.77 6.73
CA ASN A 7 -18.35 14.10 7.90
C ASN A 7 -16.93 13.54 7.66
N ILE A 8 -16.41 13.62 6.42
CA ILE A 8 -15.03 13.24 6.09
C ILE A 8 -14.20 14.52 6.07
N PRO A 9 -13.06 14.60 6.79
CA PRO A 9 -12.17 15.76 6.76
C PRO A 9 -11.72 16.13 5.35
N GLU A 10 -11.66 17.42 5.04
CA GLU A 10 -11.33 17.94 3.72
C GLU A 10 -9.96 17.43 3.22
N GLU A 11 -8.96 17.37 4.10
CA GLU A 11 -7.63 16.87 3.78
C GLU A 11 -7.62 15.42 3.28
N MET A 12 -8.61 14.60 3.69
CA MET A 12 -8.75 13.24 3.18
C MET A 12 -9.13 13.23 1.69
N TYR A 13 -9.91 14.22 1.24
CA TYR A 13 -10.26 14.34 -0.18
C TYR A 13 -9.04 14.72 -1.04
N ALA A 14 -8.07 15.45 -0.49
CA ALA A 14 -6.83 15.78 -1.18
C ALA A 14 -5.98 14.53 -1.52
N ILE A 15 -6.20 13.41 -0.82
CA ILE A 15 -5.49 12.15 -1.06
C ILE A 15 -6.36 11.06 -1.70
N PHE A 16 -7.57 11.37 -2.14
CA PHE A 16 -8.50 10.38 -2.71
C PHE A 16 -7.96 9.66 -3.94
N ASP A 17 -7.16 10.32 -4.78
CA ASP A 17 -6.55 9.66 -5.93
C ASP A 17 -5.63 8.49 -5.51
N PRO A 18 -4.54 8.71 -4.76
CA PRO A 18 -3.69 7.61 -4.31
C PRO A 18 -4.40 6.64 -3.35
N PHE A 19 -5.36 7.09 -2.57
CA PHE A 19 -6.20 6.23 -1.74
C PHE A 19 -7.07 5.30 -2.60
N GLY A 20 -7.58 5.80 -3.74
CA GLY A 20 -8.30 4.98 -4.72
C GLY A 20 -7.43 3.89 -5.33
N ASN A 21 -6.17 4.20 -5.64
CA ASN A 21 -5.21 3.21 -6.13
C ASN A 21 -4.92 2.13 -5.07
N ALA A 22 -4.73 2.53 -3.82
CA ALA A 22 -4.57 1.61 -2.69
C ALA A 22 -5.80 0.71 -2.51
N THR A 23 -7.00 1.30 -2.55
CA THR A 23 -8.27 0.58 -2.41
C THR A 23 -8.51 -0.43 -3.55
N HIS A 24 -8.27 -0.01 -4.80
CA HIS A 24 -8.42 -0.91 -5.95
C HIS A 24 -7.47 -2.11 -5.85
N THR A 25 -6.22 -1.87 -5.43
CA THR A 25 -5.23 -2.94 -5.29
C THR A 25 -5.56 -3.85 -4.12
N ALA A 26 -5.80 -3.29 -2.94
CA ALA A 26 -6.07 -4.01 -1.70
C ALA A 26 -7.31 -4.91 -1.79
N LEU A 27 -8.36 -4.43 -2.47
CA LEU A 27 -9.63 -5.15 -2.62
C LEU A 27 -9.78 -5.88 -3.97
N SER A 28 -8.68 -6.07 -4.71
CA SER A 28 -8.71 -6.82 -5.97
C SER A 28 -8.89 -8.33 -5.77
N TYR A 29 -8.56 -8.82 -4.58
CA TYR A 29 -8.77 -10.17 -4.09
C TYR A 29 -9.42 -10.13 -2.70
N ASP A 30 -10.06 -11.22 -2.30
CA ASP A 30 -10.52 -11.39 -0.93
C ASP A 30 -9.32 -11.52 0.00
N VAL A 31 -9.37 -10.77 1.12
CA VAL A 31 -8.29 -10.71 2.11
C VAL A 31 -8.76 -11.11 3.52
N LEU A 32 -10.07 -11.40 3.68
CA LEU A 32 -10.63 -11.77 4.97
C LEU A 32 -10.02 -13.10 5.46
N GLY A 33 -9.32 -13.04 6.59
CA GLY A 33 -8.63 -14.17 7.19
C GLY A 33 -7.32 -14.58 6.54
N GLU A 34 -6.92 -13.90 5.45
CA GLU A 34 -5.74 -14.24 4.64
C GLU A 34 -4.46 -13.60 5.19
N ASP A 35 -3.33 -14.17 4.80
CA ASP A 35 -2.00 -13.61 5.02
C ASP A 35 -1.57 -12.76 3.82
N VAL A 36 -1.37 -11.46 4.06
CA VAL A 36 -1.12 -10.48 3.00
C VAL A 36 0.31 -9.96 3.07
N LEU A 37 1.03 -10.06 1.95
CA LEU A 37 2.34 -9.43 1.75
C LEU A 37 2.19 -8.15 0.92
N ILE A 38 2.71 -7.04 1.43
CA ILE A 38 2.76 -5.76 0.71
C ILE A 38 4.22 -5.40 0.48
N ALA A 39 4.66 -5.38 -0.77
CA ALA A 39 5.99 -4.94 -1.15
C ALA A 39 5.99 -3.46 -1.48
N GLY A 40 6.71 -2.68 -0.67
CA GLY A 40 6.81 -1.22 -0.75
C GLY A 40 5.95 -0.49 0.28
N ALA A 41 6.59 0.21 1.20
CA ALA A 41 5.99 1.11 2.19
C ALA A 41 5.92 2.57 1.69
N GLY A 42 5.65 2.77 0.40
CA GLY A 42 5.26 4.09 -0.11
C GLY A 42 3.88 4.49 0.43
N PRO A 43 3.44 5.75 0.27
CA PRO A 43 2.15 6.20 0.79
C PRO A 43 0.97 5.32 0.35
N ILE A 44 1.00 4.80 -0.88
CA ILE A 44 -0.06 3.92 -1.39
C ILE A 44 -0.01 2.54 -0.69
N GLY A 45 1.20 1.96 -0.51
CA GLY A 45 1.37 0.68 0.20
C GLY A 45 0.97 0.76 1.66
N ILE A 46 1.27 1.86 2.35
CA ILE A 46 0.86 2.10 3.73
C ILE A 46 -0.67 2.20 3.84
N MET A 47 -1.33 2.93 2.94
CA MET A 47 -2.80 2.98 2.91
C MET A 47 -3.41 1.61 2.59
N ALA A 48 -2.79 0.83 1.68
CA ALA A 48 -3.23 -0.54 1.40
C ALA A 48 -3.13 -1.44 2.65
N ALA A 49 -2.07 -1.29 3.47
CA ALA A 49 -1.93 -2.03 4.73
C ALA A 49 -3.09 -1.74 5.70
N ALA A 50 -3.47 -0.46 5.84
CA ALA A 50 -4.63 -0.07 6.65
C ALA A 50 -5.93 -0.69 6.11
N ILE A 51 -6.15 -0.64 4.79
CA ILE A 51 -7.34 -1.19 4.15
C ILE A 51 -7.45 -2.70 4.36
N VAL A 52 -6.39 -3.46 4.07
CA VAL A 52 -6.44 -4.93 4.19
C VAL A 52 -6.59 -5.36 5.65
N LYS A 53 -5.98 -4.61 6.59
CA LYS A 53 -6.18 -4.86 8.02
C LYS A 53 -7.61 -4.58 8.45
N PHE A 54 -8.19 -3.46 8.03
CA PHE A 54 -9.59 -3.12 8.26
C PHE A 54 -10.55 -4.16 7.65
N SER A 55 -10.19 -4.72 6.50
CA SER A 55 -10.96 -5.76 5.80
C SER A 55 -10.80 -7.16 6.40
N GLY A 56 -10.06 -7.32 7.50
CA GLY A 56 -10.01 -8.55 8.26
C GLY A 56 -8.87 -9.51 7.89
N ALA A 57 -7.81 -9.04 7.25
CA ALA A 57 -6.61 -9.87 7.02
C ALA A 57 -6.00 -10.36 8.35
N ARG A 58 -5.55 -11.62 8.36
CA ARG A 58 -4.91 -12.25 9.53
C ARG A 58 -3.57 -11.59 9.82
N HIS A 59 -2.63 -11.72 8.89
CA HIS A 59 -1.35 -11.03 8.91
C HIS A 59 -1.26 -10.02 7.77
N VAL A 60 -0.73 -8.84 8.07
CA VAL A 60 -0.39 -7.80 7.08
C VAL A 60 1.09 -7.52 7.23
N VAL A 61 1.90 -8.09 6.36
CA VAL A 61 3.36 -7.96 6.35
C VAL A 61 3.75 -6.93 5.30
N VAL A 62 4.43 -5.86 5.71
CA VAL A 62 4.90 -4.80 4.80
C VAL A 62 6.41 -4.81 4.73
N THR A 63 6.97 -4.81 3.52
CA THR A 63 8.42 -4.81 3.30
C THR A 63 8.89 -3.51 2.64
N ASP A 64 10.01 -2.97 3.11
CA ASP A 64 10.70 -1.80 2.53
C ASP A 64 12.15 -1.76 3.05
N PHE A 65 12.94 -0.79 2.60
CA PHE A 65 14.26 -0.45 3.13
C PHE A 65 14.21 0.79 4.05
N ASN A 66 13.17 1.60 3.97
CA ASN A 66 13.05 2.87 4.68
C ASN A 66 12.34 2.68 6.03
N GLU A 67 13.09 2.83 7.13
CA GLU A 67 12.59 2.66 8.49
C GLU A 67 11.43 3.59 8.84
N TYR A 68 11.51 4.87 8.47
CA TYR A 68 10.45 5.84 8.75
C TYR A 68 9.12 5.39 8.13
N ARG A 69 9.15 4.91 6.89
CA ARG A 69 7.95 4.43 6.19
C ARG A 69 7.44 3.12 6.78
N LEU A 70 8.34 2.23 7.20
CA LEU A 70 7.97 0.99 7.89
C LEU A 70 7.30 1.29 9.24
N ASP A 71 7.83 2.25 10.01
CA ASP A 71 7.21 2.69 11.26
C ASP A 71 5.81 3.27 11.03
N LEU A 72 5.64 4.03 9.95
CA LEU A 72 4.34 4.57 9.58
C LEU A 72 3.36 3.46 9.16
N ALA A 73 3.82 2.48 8.38
CA ALA A 73 3.03 1.31 8.03
C ALA A 73 2.60 0.51 9.28
N LYS A 74 3.50 0.36 10.26
CA LYS A 74 3.21 -0.31 11.54
C LYS A 74 2.11 0.41 12.32
N LYS A 75 2.16 1.73 12.36
CA LYS A 75 1.14 2.56 13.05
C LYS A 75 -0.22 2.47 12.37
N LEU A 76 -0.26 2.32 11.05
CA LEU A 76 -1.47 2.37 10.25
C LEU A 76 -2.08 1.00 9.90
N GLY A 77 -1.57 -0.11 10.45
CA GLY A 77 -2.26 -1.39 10.31
C GLY A 77 -1.41 -2.60 9.96
N ALA A 78 -0.13 -2.44 9.59
CA ALA A 78 0.75 -3.58 9.39
C ALA A 78 0.90 -4.36 10.71
N THR A 79 0.69 -5.68 10.67
CA THR A 79 0.92 -6.56 11.83
C THR A 79 2.41 -6.80 12.04
N ARG A 80 3.18 -6.87 10.95
CA ARG A 80 4.64 -6.99 10.94
C ARG A 80 5.22 -6.12 9.82
N VAL A 81 6.30 -5.43 10.09
CA VAL A 81 7.08 -4.71 9.08
C VAL A 81 8.46 -5.33 8.98
N VAL A 82 9.03 -5.35 7.78
CA VAL A 82 10.30 -6.02 7.48
C VAL A 82 11.22 -5.07 6.72
N ASN A 83 12.34 -4.71 7.33
CA ASN A 83 13.40 -4.02 6.61
C ASN A 83 14.27 -5.06 5.89
N LEU A 84 14.16 -5.15 4.58
CA LEU A 84 14.88 -6.12 3.75
C LEU A 84 16.40 -5.95 3.76
N GLY A 85 16.92 -4.81 4.25
CA GLY A 85 18.33 -4.61 4.50
C GLY A 85 18.83 -5.26 5.81
N LYS A 86 17.92 -5.69 6.69
CA LYS A 86 18.23 -6.21 8.02
C LYS A 86 17.70 -7.62 8.27
N GLU A 87 16.58 -7.99 7.64
CA GLU A 87 15.86 -9.24 7.90
C GLU A 87 15.52 -9.92 6.57
N LYS A 88 15.38 -11.24 6.60
CA LYS A 88 14.91 -12.03 5.46
C LYS A 88 13.45 -12.42 5.64
N LEU A 89 12.65 -12.26 4.61
CA LEU A 89 11.22 -12.55 4.64
C LEU A 89 10.90 -14.00 5.08
N PRO A 90 11.62 -15.06 4.64
CA PRO A 90 11.36 -16.42 5.12
C PRO A 90 11.56 -16.62 6.62
N ASP A 91 12.46 -15.86 7.26
CA ASP A 91 12.68 -15.96 8.70
C ASP A 91 11.53 -15.30 9.47
N VAL A 92 11.04 -14.16 8.96
CA VAL A 92 9.84 -13.48 9.50
C VAL A 92 8.60 -14.36 9.36
N MET A 93 8.44 -15.07 8.23
CA MET A 93 7.32 -16.00 8.02
C MET A 93 7.32 -17.11 9.10
N LYS A 94 8.49 -17.66 9.43
CA LYS A 94 8.62 -18.64 10.52
C LYS A 94 8.29 -18.04 11.89
N GLU A 95 8.76 -16.81 12.16
CA GLU A 95 8.48 -16.08 13.40
C GLU A 95 6.98 -15.93 13.66
N ILE A 96 6.20 -15.62 12.62
CA ILE A 96 4.75 -15.45 12.72
C ILE A 96 3.96 -16.76 12.53
N GLY A 97 4.65 -17.91 12.46
CA GLY A 97 4.03 -19.24 12.35
C GLY A 97 3.45 -19.56 10.96
N MET A 98 3.89 -18.85 9.92
CA MET A 98 3.47 -19.08 8.54
C MET A 98 4.29 -20.22 7.93
N THR A 99 3.62 -21.29 7.47
CA THR A 99 4.27 -22.48 6.93
C THR A 99 4.12 -22.64 5.41
N GLU A 100 3.09 -22.05 4.82
CA GLU A 100 2.72 -22.29 3.41
C GLU A 100 3.07 -21.14 2.47
N GLY A 101 3.31 -19.94 3.01
CA GLY A 101 3.49 -18.71 2.23
C GLY A 101 2.27 -17.79 2.30
N PHE A 102 2.37 -16.66 1.64
CA PHE A 102 1.31 -15.65 1.63
C PHE A 102 0.18 -16.00 0.67
N ASP A 103 -1.04 -15.72 1.06
CA ASP A 103 -2.26 -15.91 0.26
C ASP A 103 -2.40 -14.84 -0.82
N VAL A 104 -2.16 -13.58 -0.42
CA VAL A 104 -2.30 -12.41 -1.28
C VAL A 104 -1.04 -11.55 -1.23
N GLY A 105 -0.50 -11.22 -2.40
CA GLY A 105 0.60 -10.28 -2.57
C GLY A 105 0.11 -8.98 -3.21
N LEU A 106 0.53 -7.84 -2.67
CA LEU A 106 0.31 -6.51 -3.26
C LEU A 106 1.68 -5.93 -3.63
N GLU A 107 2.04 -5.99 -4.91
CA GLU A 107 3.29 -5.42 -5.41
C GLU A 107 3.07 -3.92 -5.68
N MET A 108 3.63 -3.07 -4.84
CA MET A 108 3.42 -1.63 -4.84
C MET A 108 4.72 -0.83 -4.94
N SER A 109 5.85 -1.51 -5.07
CA SER A 109 7.19 -0.91 -5.12
C SER A 109 7.67 -0.59 -6.53
N GLY A 110 7.23 -1.37 -7.54
CA GLY A 110 7.79 -1.34 -8.89
C GLY A 110 9.21 -1.91 -8.97
N SER A 111 9.65 -2.64 -7.94
CA SER A 111 10.98 -3.26 -7.89
C SER A 111 10.93 -4.68 -8.40
N GLN A 112 11.78 -5.01 -9.37
CA GLN A 112 11.91 -6.36 -9.87
C GLN A 112 12.34 -7.36 -8.78
N VAL A 113 13.21 -6.93 -7.86
CA VAL A 113 13.66 -7.77 -6.75
C VAL A 113 12.49 -8.06 -5.80
N ALA A 114 11.69 -7.05 -5.49
CA ALA A 114 10.53 -7.22 -4.62
C ALA A 114 9.46 -8.12 -5.26
N LEU A 115 9.24 -8.01 -6.58
CA LEU A 115 8.34 -8.91 -7.31
C LEU A 115 8.84 -10.35 -7.30
N HIS A 116 10.14 -10.56 -7.54
CA HIS A 116 10.78 -11.87 -7.49
C HIS A 116 10.61 -12.50 -6.11
N ASP A 117 10.97 -11.78 -5.04
CA ASP A 117 10.83 -12.25 -3.67
C ASP A 117 9.36 -12.55 -3.32
N MET A 118 8.43 -11.71 -3.78
CA MET A 118 7.00 -11.97 -3.59
C MET A 118 6.58 -13.29 -4.24
N ILE A 119 6.90 -13.52 -5.52
CA ILE A 119 6.55 -14.76 -6.26
C ILE A 119 7.03 -16.01 -5.50
N HIS A 120 8.24 -15.97 -4.91
CA HIS A 120 8.85 -17.11 -4.22
C HIS A 120 8.36 -17.31 -2.78
N ASN A 121 7.61 -16.35 -2.23
CA ASN A 121 7.06 -16.45 -0.86
C ASN A 121 5.53 -16.58 -0.84
N MET A 122 4.89 -16.72 -2.00
CA MET A 122 3.45 -17.02 -2.08
C MET A 122 3.20 -18.52 -1.87
N LYS A 123 2.06 -18.85 -1.27
CA LYS A 123 1.57 -20.23 -1.24
C LYS A 123 1.15 -20.73 -2.64
N HIS A 124 1.00 -22.02 -2.82
CA HIS A 124 0.38 -22.57 -4.04
C HIS A 124 -1.05 -22.02 -4.21
N GLY A 125 -1.37 -21.56 -5.43
CA GLY A 125 -2.62 -20.88 -5.74
C GLY A 125 -2.70 -19.43 -5.24
N GLY A 126 -1.59 -18.88 -4.73
CA GLY A 126 -1.51 -17.50 -4.26
C GLY A 126 -1.81 -16.46 -5.34
N LYS A 127 -2.24 -15.28 -4.92
CA LYS A 127 -2.76 -14.23 -5.80
C LYS A 127 -1.94 -12.96 -5.63
N ILE A 128 -1.47 -12.37 -6.73
CA ILE A 128 -0.62 -11.17 -6.72
C ILE A 128 -1.29 -10.05 -7.52
N ALA A 129 -1.53 -8.90 -6.88
CA ALA A 129 -1.96 -7.66 -7.51
C ALA A 129 -0.74 -6.76 -7.78
N LEU A 130 -0.53 -6.40 -9.05
CA LEU A 130 0.62 -5.64 -9.52
C LEU A 130 0.18 -4.19 -9.78
N LEU A 131 0.54 -3.25 -8.91
CA LEU A 131 0.32 -1.81 -9.08
C LEU A 131 1.63 -1.07 -9.36
N GLY A 132 2.72 -1.47 -8.74
CA GLY A 132 4.03 -0.85 -8.95
C GLY A 132 4.47 -0.94 -10.40
N LEU A 133 4.86 0.20 -10.99
CA LEU A 133 5.31 0.23 -12.37
C LEU A 133 6.71 -0.39 -12.47
N GLN A 134 6.75 -1.60 -13.02
CA GLN A 134 7.99 -2.30 -13.29
C GLN A 134 8.75 -1.64 -14.45
N ARG A 135 10.07 -1.80 -14.47
CA ARG A 135 10.87 -1.42 -15.65
C ARG A 135 10.44 -2.24 -16.86
N THR A 136 10.63 -1.68 -18.05
CA THR A 136 10.23 -2.33 -19.33
C THR A 136 10.95 -3.65 -19.61
N ASP A 137 12.10 -3.88 -18.96
CA ASP A 137 12.93 -5.08 -19.06
C ASP A 137 12.79 -6.01 -17.86
N ALA A 138 11.76 -5.83 -17.03
CA ALA A 138 11.52 -6.67 -15.87
C ALA A 138 11.31 -8.14 -16.27
N LYS A 139 11.99 -9.02 -15.55
CA LYS A 139 11.88 -10.47 -15.74
C LYS A 139 10.94 -11.07 -14.70
N VAL A 140 10.08 -11.96 -15.14
CA VAL A 140 9.19 -12.73 -14.27
C VAL A 140 9.58 -14.20 -14.32
N ASP A 141 9.72 -14.84 -13.16
CA ASP A 141 9.95 -16.28 -13.07
C ASP A 141 8.63 -17.01 -13.38
N LEU A 142 8.39 -17.25 -14.67
CA LEU A 142 7.20 -17.94 -15.15
C LEU A 142 7.17 -19.42 -14.75
N GLU A 143 8.33 -20.04 -14.52
CA GLU A 143 8.41 -21.42 -14.06
C GLU A 143 7.76 -21.54 -12.68
N THR A 144 8.18 -20.73 -11.71
CA THR A 144 7.58 -20.68 -10.38
C THR A 144 6.09 -20.27 -10.43
N VAL A 145 5.72 -19.31 -11.29
CA VAL A 145 4.31 -18.91 -11.45
C VAL A 145 3.45 -20.10 -11.92
N ILE A 146 3.93 -20.89 -12.87
CA ILE A 146 3.22 -22.05 -13.42
C ILE A 146 3.14 -23.18 -12.39
N PHE A 147 4.27 -23.59 -11.81
CA PHE A 147 4.31 -24.72 -10.87
C PHE A 147 3.53 -24.46 -9.59
N ASN A 148 3.51 -23.22 -9.12
CA ASN A 148 2.75 -22.82 -7.93
C ASN A 148 1.30 -22.40 -8.26
N GLY A 149 0.89 -22.36 -9.54
CA GLY A 149 -0.45 -21.96 -9.94
C GLY A 149 -0.81 -20.54 -9.52
N LEU A 150 0.16 -19.61 -9.54
CA LEU A 150 -0.06 -18.24 -9.07
C LEU A 150 -0.94 -17.45 -10.03
N ASN A 151 -1.77 -16.58 -9.48
CA ASN A 151 -2.60 -15.65 -10.23
C ASN A 151 -2.02 -14.23 -10.16
N LEU A 152 -1.47 -13.73 -11.24
CA LEU A 152 -0.91 -12.37 -11.35
C LEU A 152 -1.90 -11.46 -12.06
N ARG A 153 -2.27 -10.34 -11.42
CA ARG A 153 -3.23 -9.37 -11.97
C ARG A 153 -2.66 -7.97 -11.98
N GLY A 154 -2.57 -7.37 -13.18
CA GLY A 154 -2.24 -5.95 -13.32
C GLY A 154 -3.38 -5.07 -12.80
N ILE A 155 -3.02 -4.05 -12.03
CA ILE A 155 -3.93 -3.05 -11.50
C ILE A 155 -3.60 -1.71 -12.17
N TYR A 156 -4.57 -1.13 -12.85
CA TYR A 156 -4.41 0.18 -13.46
C TYR A 156 -5.27 1.21 -12.73
N GLY A 157 -4.61 2.10 -12.01
CA GLY A 157 -5.26 3.20 -11.29
C GLY A 157 -6.40 2.73 -10.37
N ARG A 158 -7.54 3.34 -10.53
CA ARG A 158 -8.75 3.10 -9.71
C ARG A 158 -10.00 2.98 -10.57
N LYS A 159 -11.00 2.30 -10.07
CA LYS A 159 -12.36 2.30 -10.62
C LYS A 159 -13.11 3.47 -9.99
N VAL A 160 -13.11 4.65 -10.64
CA VAL A 160 -13.48 5.94 -10.04
C VAL A 160 -14.71 5.86 -9.14
N TRP A 161 -15.85 5.37 -9.63
CA TRP A 161 -17.09 5.34 -8.83
C TRP A 161 -17.09 4.24 -7.79
N ASP A 162 -16.71 3.04 -8.14
CA ASP A 162 -16.70 1.87 -7.23
C ASP A 162 -15.70 2.06 -6.08
N THR A 163 -14.45 2.42 -6.40
CA THR A 163 -13.43 2.61 -5.36
C THR A 163 -13.71 3.82 -4.48
N TRP A 164 -14.19 4.93 -5.04
CA TRP A 164 -14.50 6.13 -4.25
C TRP A 164 -15.70 5.92 -3.33
N TYR A 165 -16.69 5.17 -3.77
CA TYR A 165 -17.77 4.75 -2.88
C TYR A 165 -17.24 3.92 -1.70
N LYS A 166 -16.42 2.88 -2.00
CA LYS A 166 -15.82 2.03 -0.96
C LYS A 166 -14.93 2.82 0.00
N MET A 167 -14.10 3.72 -0.53
CA MET A 167 -13.25 4.60 0.29
C MET A 167 -14.08 5.43 1.27
N SER A 168 -15.11 6.11 0.76
CA SER A 168 -15.99 6.94 1.58
C SER A 168 -16.72 6.12 2.65
N THR A 169 -17.19 4.93 2.30
CA THR A 169 -17.89 4.06 3.26
C THR A 169 -16.94 3.46 4.29
N MET A 170 -15.71 3.09 3.93
CA MET A 170 -14.71 2.60 4.88
C MET A 170 -14.31 3.70 5.89
N LEU A 171 -14.10 4.94 5.44
CA LEU A 171 -13.82 6.07 6.34
C LEU A 171 -14.98 6.30 7.31
N GLN A 172 -16.23 6.26 6.84
CA GLN A 172 -17.41 6.39 7.67
C GLN A 172 -17.60 5.21 8.63
N ALA A 173 -17.14 4.02 8.26
CA ALA A 173 -17.17 2.82 9.08
C ALA A 173 -16.01 2.72 10.09
N GLY A 174 -15.11 3.74 10.14
CA GLY A 174 -14.05 3.83 11.13
C GLY A 174 -12.65 3.45 10.64
N LEU A 175 -12.44 3.27 9.33
CA LEU A 175 -11.08 3.20 8.79
C LEU A 175 -10.38 4.54 9.04
N ASP A 176 -9.30 4.53 9.80
CA ASP A 176 -8.47 5.71 10.02
C ASP A 176 -7.15 5.58 9.26
N ILE A 177 -6.95 6.50 8.31
CA ILE A 177 -5.71 6.67 7.56
C ILE A 177 -5.14 8.09 7.71
N SER A 178 -5.66 8.88 8.64
CA SER A 178 -5.24 10.28 8.84
C SER A 178 -3.74 10.41 9.08
N GLY A 179 -3.15 9.46 9.79
CA GLY A 179 -1.71 9.42 10.05
C GLY A 179 -0.82 9.30 8.80
N ILE A 180 -1.39 9.06 7.60
CA ILE A 180 -0.61 9.08 6.35
C ILE A 180 -0.23 10.50 5.94
N ILE A 181 -1.02 11.51 6.33
CA ILE A 181 -0.73 12.92 6.09
C ILE A 181 0.26 13.37 7.15
N THR A 182 1.49 13.57 6.75
CA THR A 182 2.61 13.84 7.69
C THR A 182 3.09 15.27 7.67
N HIS A 183 2.80 16.01 6.61
CA HIS A 183 3.28 17.38 6.42
C HIS A 183 2.21 18.25 5.76
N HIS A 184 2.14 19.51 6.22
CA HIS A 184 1.36 20.57 5.61
C HIS A 184 2.28 21.75 5.32
N PHE A 185 2.18 22.30 4.13
CA PHE A 185 2.92 23.50 3.72
C PHE A 185 1.97 24.46 3.02
N ASP A 186 2.18 25.76 3.19
CA ASP A 186 1.58 26.78 2.30
C ASP A 186 2.06 26.52 0.87
N ILE A 187 1.19 26.77 -0.12
CA ILE A 187 1.56 26.60 -1.53
C ILE A 187 2.78 27.44 -1.92
N LYS A 188 3.01 28.58 -1.29
CA LYS A 188 4.19 29.43 -1.49
C LYS A 188 5.49 28.70 -1.10
N ASP A 189 5.40 27.69 -0.21
CA ASP A 189 6.48 26.84 0.27
C ASP A 189 6.54 25.47 -0.42
N PHE A 190 5.93 25.30 -1.58
CA PHE A 190 5.83 24.00 -2.28
C PHE A 190 7.19 23.27 -2.42
N ALA A 191 8.30 24.02 -2.59
CA ALA A 191 9.63 23.45 -2.69
C ALA A 191 10.02 22.63 -1.45
N LYS A 192 9.69 23.11 -0.24
CA LYS A 192 9.90 22.38 1.02
C LYS A 192 9.08 21.09 1.06
N GLY A 193 7.86 21.12 0.50
CA GLY A 193 7.01 19.94 0.36
C GLY A 193 7.67 18.87 -0.51
N PHE A 194 8.25 19.25 -1.64
CA PHE A 194 9.01 18.33 -2.51
C PHE A 194 10.27 17.81 -1.83
N GLU A 195 11.00 18.66 -1.12
CA GLU A 195 12.20 18.25 -0.35
C GLU A 195 11.82 17.19 0.71
N ALA A 196 10.73 17.39 1.45
CA ALA A 196 10.23 16.41 2.40
C ALA A 196 9.89 15.06 1.73
N MET A 197 9.30 15.08 0.53
CA MET A 197 9.02 13.85 -0.23
C MET A 197 10.30 13.15 -0.70
N ILE A 198 11.27 13.90 -1.22
CA ILE A 198 12.55 13.38 -1.72
C ILE A 198 13.39 12.81 -0.58
N SER A 199 13.35 13.40 0.62
CA SER A 199 14.08 12.90 1.79
C SER A 199 13.66 11.48 2.21
N GLY A 200 12.47 11.02 1.78
CA GLY A 200 11.90 9.76 2.22
C GLY A 200 11.34 9.78 3.66
N GLN A 201 11.35 10.94 4.33
CA GLN A 201 10.86 11.11 5.70
C GLN A 201 9.42 11.69 5.70
N SER A 202 8.60 11.25 4.75
CA SER A 202 7.21 11.67 4.65
C SER A 202 6.28 10.55 4.22
N GLY A 203 5.03 10.64 4.66
CA GLY A 203 3.87 10.00 4.04
C GLY A 203 3.31 10.89 2.93
N LYS A 204 2.07 11.35 3.08
CA LYS A 204 1.48 12.36 2.18
C LYS A 204 1.81 13.76 2.67
N VAL A 205 2.10 14.64 1.72
CA VAL A 205 2.33 16.07 1.93
C VAL A 205 1.14 16.81 1.34
N ILE A 206 0.52 17.69 2.12
CA ILE A 206 -0.57 18.56 1.69
C ILE A 206 -0.01 19.97 1.45
N LEU A 207 -0.42 20.58 0.34
CA LEU A 207 -0.17 21.99 0.04
C LEU A 207 -1.47 22.76 0.25
N ASP A 208 -1.45 23.72 1.17
CA ASP A 208 -2.59 24.58 1.47
C ASP A 208 -2.61 25.79 0.51
N TRP A 209 -3.75 26.00 -0.12
CA TRP A 209 -4.00 27.07 -1.08
C TRP A 209 -4.84 28.22 -0.49
N ALA A 210 -5.21 28.16 0.78
CA ALA A 210 -6.10 29.14 1.40
C ALA A 210 -5.58 30.59 1.33
N HIS A 211 -4.26 30.78 1.32
CA HIS A 211 -3.61 32.10 1.35
C HIS A 211 -3.00 32.54 0.01
N ILE A 212 -3.50 32.01 -1.11
CA ILE A 212 -2.93 32.35 -2.42
C ILE A 212 -3.23 33.78 -2.87
N ASN A 213 -4.26 34.39 -2.30
CA ASN A 213 -4.73 35.76 -2.65
C ASN A 213 -4.30 36.83 -1.61
N ASP A 214 -3.52 36.45 -0.60
CA ASP A 214 -2.90 37.37 0.35
C ASP A 214 -1.42 37.63 -0.08
#